data_b678c4247716b564b71166472909c6fb
#
_entry.id   b678c4247716b564b71166472909c6fb
#
_cell.length_a   1.000
_cell.length_b   1.000
_cell.length_c   1.000
_cell.angle_alpha   90.00
_cell.angle_beta   90.00
_cell.angle_gamma   90.00
#
_symmetry.space_group_name_H-M   'P 1'
#
loop_
_entity.id
_entity.type
_entity.pdbx_description
1 polymer ?
#
loop_
_entity_poly.entity_id
_entity_poly.type
_entity_poly.pdbx_seq_one_letter_code
_entity_poly.pdbx_strand_id
1 'polypeptide(L)'
;LIVYQGDTEFGSVEQQRRLAATAPTDYDLQSLVRVMREEMRHGWQMCHVMISHFGSSGKIESEKMLQRSADQQGRLLGSFNENVDHWLDFFVYAEFIDRDGKFQLTMLSHSAFAPLARSMGPMLKEEAFHLGTGHNGLKRICRAGLMPVRLVQKYINKWVPTAYDLFGTDHSSS
;
A
#
# COMPACT_ATOMS: atom_id res chain seq x y z
N LEU A 1 14.33 4.54 -5.46
CA LEU A 1 13.26 5.06 -4.63
C LEU A 1 11.91 5.13 -5.37
N ILE A 2 11.80 5.86 -6.52
CA ILE A 2 10.56 5.98 -7.30
C ILE A 2 10.02 4.61 -7.74
N VAL A 3 10.91 3.69 -8.14
CA VAL A 3 10.55 2.31 -8.50
C VAL A 3 9.95 1.57 -7.31
N TYR A 4 10.55 1.67 -6.11
CA TYR A 4 10.01 1.07 -4.90
C TYR A 4 8.61 1.62 -4.58
N GLN A 5 8.44 2.95 -4.62
CA GLN A 5 7.15 3.57 -4.37
C GLN A 5 6.09 3.09 -5.38
N GLY A 6 6.38 3.11 -6.67
CA GLY A 6 5.43 2.65 -7.69
C GLY A 6 5.11 1.15 -7.58
N ASP A 7 6.08 0.32 -7.19
CA ASP A 7 5.89 -1.11 -7.01
C ASP A 7 4.96 -1.43 -5.81
N THR A 8 5.06 -0.67 -4.72
CA THR A 8 4.17 -0.82 -3.56
C THR A 8 2.71 -0.49 -3.92
N GLU A 9 2.48 0.56 -4.70
CA GLU A 9 1.14 0.96 -5.14
C GLU A 9 0.45 -0.14 -5.97
N PHE A 10 1.14 -0.69 -6.96
CA PHE A 10 0.59 -1.81 -7.75
C PHE A 10 0.46 -3.09 -6.92
N GLY A 11 1.38 -3.34 -6.00
CA GLY A 11 1.34 -4.46 -5.07
C GLY A 11 0.12 -4.41 -4.17
N SER A 12 -0.19 -3.25 -3.62
CA SER A 12 -1.37 -2.99 -2.80
C SER A 12 -2.67 -3.37 -3.53
N VAL A 13 -2.85 -2.91 -4.76
CA VAL A 13 -4.01 -3.28 -5.58
C VAL A 13 -4.10 -4.79 -5.81
N GLU A 14 -2.98 -5.43 -6.11
CA GLU A 14 -2.93 -6.87 -6.33
C GLU A 14 -3.38 -7.67 -5.12
N GLN A 15 -2.91 -7.28 -3.92
CA GLN A 15 -3.27 -7.91 -2.66
C GLN A 15 -4.75 -7.76 -2.31
N GLN A 16 -5.34 -6.59 -2.60
CA GLN A 16 -6.67 -6.21 -2.14
C GLN A 16 -7.80 -6.61 -3.10
N ARG A 17 -7.54 -6.74 -4.40
CA ARG A 17 -8.57 -6.91 -5.45
C ARG A 17 -9.55 -8.05 -5.20
N ARG A 18 -9.10 -9.16 -4.60
CA ARG A 18 -9.93 -10.33 -4.34
C ARG A 18 -10.99 -10.09 -3.27
N LEU A 19 -10.79 -9.13 -2.40
CA LEU A 19 -11.71 -8.81 -1.30
C LEU A 19 -13.02 -8.19 -1.79
N ALA A 20 -13.06 -7.63 -2.99
CA ALA A 20 -14.28 -7.05 -3.55
C ALA A 20 -15.45 -8.05 -3.60
N ALA A 21 -15.15 -9.33 -3.84
CA ALA A 21 -16.16 -10.40 -3.91
C ALA A 21 -16.78 -10.76 -2.55
N THR A 22 -16.15 -10.37 -1.44
CA THR A 22 -16.55 -10.75 -0.07
C THR A 22 -16.78 -9.55 0.84
N ALA A 23 -17.07 -8.39 0.24
CA ALA A 23 -17.28 -7.16 1.00
C ALA A 23 -18.40 -7.31 2.04
N PRO A 24 -18.16 -6.97 3.32
CA PRO A 24 -19.16 -7.11 4.38
C PRO A 24 -20.37 -6.19 4.17
N THR A 25 -20.14 -5.02 3.59
CA THR A 25 -21.17 -4.02 3.29
C THR A 25 -20.86 -3.28 1.99
N ASP A 26 -21.87 -2.63 1.40
CA ASP A 26 -21.66 -1.76 0.23
C ASP A 26 -20.71 -0.61 0.54
N TYR A 27 -20.71 -0.10 1.76
CA TYR A 27 -19.76 0.92 2.20
C TYR A 27 -18.31 0.41 2.15
N ASP A 28 -18.08 -0.80 2.63
CA ASP A 28 -16.74 -1.41 2.60
C ASP A 28 -16.30 -1.66 1.16
N LEU A 29 -17.20 -2.14 0.29
CA LEU A 29 -16.92 -2.34 -1.14
C LEU A 29 -16.53 -1.02 -1.81
N GLN A 30 -17.33 0.04 -1.60
CA GLN A 30 -17.05 1.35 -2.19
C GLN A 30 -15.72 1.93 -1.68
N SER A 31 -15.43 1.75 -0.39
CA SER A 31 -14.16 2.18 0.21
C SER A 31 -12.98 1.44 -0.41
N LEU A 32 -13.06 0.11 -0.57
CA LEU A 32 -12.03 -0.70 -1.20
C LEU A 32 -11.80 -0.30 -2.66
N VAL A 33 -12.88 -0.14 -3.44
CA VAL A 33 -12.79 0.27 -4.85
C VAL A 33 -12.14 1.65 -4.98
N ARG A 34 -12.44 2.56 -4.06
CA ARG A 34 -11.82 3.88 -4.01
C ARG A 34 -10.33 3.77 -3.71
N VAL A 35 -9.92 3.00 -2.69
CA VAL A 35 -8.51 2.76 -2.35
C VAL A 35 -7.78 2.20 -3.57
N MET A 36 -8.24 1.09 -4.13
CA MET A 36 -7.59 0.46 -5.29
C MET A 36 -7.45 1.40 -6.49
N ARG A 37 -8.43 2.25 -6.75
CA ARG A 37 -8.36 3.25 -7.84
C ARG A 37 -7.28 4.30 -7.56
N GLU A 38 -7.19 4.76 -6.33
CA GLU A 38 -6.23 5.78 -5.91
C GLU A 38 -4.80 5.19 -5.95
N GLU A 39 -4.58 3.99 -5.41
CA GLU A 39 -3.32 3.25 -5.48
C GLU A 39 -2.86 2.99 -6.93
N MET A 40 -3.77 2.54 -7.78
CA MET A 40 -3.48 2.33 -9.21
C MET A 40 -3.01 3.62 -9.88
N ARG A 41 -3.67 4.74 -9.57
CA ARG A 41 -3.29 6.06 -10.09
C ARG A 41 -1.92 6.50 -9.56
N HIS A 42 -1.61 6.25 -8.28
CA HIS A 42 -0.30 6.51 -7.68
C HIS A 42 0.82 5.76 -8.42
N GLY A 43 0.63 4.46 -8.66
CA GLY A 43 1.57 3.65 -9.42
C GLY A 43 1.81 4.19 -10.83
N TRP A 44 0.75 4.54 -11.56
CA TRP A 44 0.86 5.15 -12.88
C TRP A 44 1.53 6.54 -12.83
N GLN A 45 1.33 7.30 -11.78
CA GLN A 45 2.02 8.57 -11.58
C GLN A 45 3.53 8.38 -11.41
N MET A 46 3.96 7.33 -10.70
CA MET A 46 5.39 6.99 -10.59
C MET A 46 5.97 6.57 -11.95
N CYS A 47 5.23 5.78 -12.75
CA CYS A 47 5.61 5.48 -14.13
C CYS A 47 5.78 6.76 -14.96
N HIS A 48 4.82 7.69 -14.88
CA HIS A 48 4.88 8.97 -15.60
C HIS A 48 6.11 9.80 -15.22
N VAL A 49 6.38 9.92 -13.92
CA VAL A 49 7.58 10.63 -13.43
C VAL A 49 8.86 9.97 -13.96
N MET A 50 8.94 8.65 -13.94
CA MET A 50 10.10 7.92 -14.44
C MET A 50 10.30 8.13 -15.94
N ILE A 51 9.28 7.95 -16.76
CA ILE A 51 9.37 8.07 -18.22
C ILE A 51 9.69 9.51 -18.61
N SER A 52 9.05 10.49 -17.97
CA SER A 52 9.22 11.91 -18.33
C SER A 52 10.59 12.47 -17.97
N HIS A 53 11.27 11.92 -16.97
CA HIS A 53 12.51 12.50 -16.45
C HIS A 53 13.74 11.62 -16.62
N PHE A 54 13.56 10.33 -16.88
CA PHE A 54 14.68 9.37 -17.02
C PHE A 54 14.67 8.66 -18.40
N GLY A 55 13.79 9.07 -19.31
CA GLY A 55 13.76 8.61 -20.70
C GLY A 55 13.64 7.09 -20.84
N SER A 56 14.52 6.48 -21.63
CA SER A 56 14.51 5.04 -21.89
C SER A 56 14.73 4.19 -20.65
N SER A 57 15.58 4.62 -19.72
CA SER A 57 15.79 3.93 -18.44
C SER A 57 14.51 3.94 -17.58
N GLY A 58 13.83 5.09 -17.52
CA GLY A 58 12.55 5.21 -16.82
C GLY A 58 11.46 4.33 -17.43
N LYS A 59 11.42 4.21 -18.76
CA LYS A 59 10.50 3.32 -19.46
C LYS A 59 10.77 1.86 -19.12
N ILE A 60 12.02 1.41 -19.18
CA ILE A 60 12.42 0.03 -18.86
C ILE A 60 12.03 -0.33 -17.42
N GLU A 61 12.30 0.54 -16.45
CA GLU A 61 11.95 0.28 -15.05
C GLU A 61 10.43 0.27 -14.83
N SER A 62 9.68 1.13 -15.53
CA SER A 62 8.21 1.10 -15.50
C SER A 62 7.64 -0.20 -16.06
N GLU A 63 8.18 -0.70 -17.17
CA GLU A 63 7.77 -1.98 -17.77
C GLU A 63 8.07 -3.16 -16.82
N LYS A 64 9.26 -3.19 -16.21
CA LYS A 64 9.61 -4.21 -15.21
C LYS A 64 8.64 -4.17 -14.01
N MET A 65 8.31 -2.99 -13.53
CA MET A 65 7.40 -2.81 -12.39
C MET A 65 6.00 -3.35 -12.69
N LEU A 66 5.48 -3.14 -13.91
CA LEU A 66 4.19 -3.67 -14.36
C LEU A 66 4.20 -5.21 -14.55
N GLN A 67 5.37 -5.80 -14.76
CA GLN A 67 5.52 -7.26 -14.94
C GLN A 67 5.65 -8.00 -13.61
N ARG A 68 5.96 -7.31 -12.49
CA ARG A 68 6.07 -7.96 -11.18
C ARG A 68 4.71 -8.44 -10.68
N SER A 69 4.71 -9.55 -9.96
CA SER A 69 3.53 -10.12 -9.33
C SER A 69 3.85 -10.68 -7.95
N ALA A 70 2.96 -10.46 -6.99
CA ALA A 70 3.04 -11.04 -5.65
C ALA A 70 2.93 -12.58 -5.69
N ASP A 71 2.12 -13.13 -6.59
CA ASP A 71 1.98 -14.58 -6.77
C ASP A 71 3.31 -15.27 -7.15
N GLN A 72 4.25 -14.51 -7.72
CA GLN A 72 5.60 -14.97 -8.06
C GLN A 72 6.66 -14.50 -7.06
N GLN A 73 6.28 -13.95 -5.92
CA GLN A 73 7.18 -13.31 -4.96
C GLN A 73 8.06 -12.23 -5.62
N GLY A 74 7.51 -11.54 -6.60
CA GLY A 74 8.23 -10.63 -7.48
C GLY A 74 8.21 -9.17 -7.03
N ARG A 75 7.38 -8.79 -6.04
CA ARG A 75 7.36 -7.44 -5.50
C ARG A 75 8.65 -7.13 -4.76
N LEU A 76 9.13 -5.90 -4.86
CA LEU A 76 10.44 -5.50 -4.32
C LEU A 76 10.50 -5.54 -2.80
N LEU A 77 9.40 -5.21 -2.13
CA LEU A 77 9.30 -5.27 -0.67
C LEU A 77 8.48 -6.50 -0.26
N GLY A 78 8.97 -7.24 0.73
CA GLY A 78 8.38 -8.48 1.22
C GLY A 78 6.91 -8.32 1.63
N SER A 79 6.57 -7.19 2.23
CA SER A 79 5.21 -6.84 2.65
C SER A 79 4.18 -6.95 1.52
N PHE A 80 4.57 -6.64 0.29
CA PHE A 80 3.68 -6.65 -0.86
C PHE A 80 3.63 -7.99 -1.61
N ASN A 81 4.38 -8.97 -1.12
CA ASN A 81 4.27 -10.39 -1.52
C ASN A 81 3.39 -11.20 -0.53
N GLU A 82 3.02 -10.62 0.61
CA GLU A 82 2.13 -11.25 1.58
C GLU A 82 0.68 -11.24 1.10
N ASN A 83 -0.07 -12.31 1.41
CA ASN A 83 -1.49 -12.37 1.08
C ASN A 83 -2.33 -11.51 2.04
N VAL A 84 -3.36 -10.88 1.51
CA VAL A 84 -4.47 -10.28 2.27
C VAL A 84 -5.70 -11.16 2.05
N ASP A 85 -5.98 -12.06 3.00
CA ASP A 85 -6.92 -13.16 2.79
C ASP A 85 -8.38 -12.77 3.01
N HIS A 86 -8.66 -11.81 3.89
CA HIS A 86 -10.01 -11.39 4.24
C HIS A 86 -10.07 -9.98 4.85
N TRP A 87 -11.25 -9.48 5.12
CA TRP A 87 -11.49 -8.09 5.52
C TRP A 87 -10.85 -7.69 6.86
N LEU A 88 -10.76 -8.58 7.86
CA LEU A 88 -10.02 -8.27 9.10
C LEU A 88 -8.53 -8.12 8.79
N ASP A 89 -7.97 -9.01 7.97
CA ASP A 89 -6.58 -8.94 7.50
C ASP A 89 -6.32 -7.61 6.79
N PHE A 90 -7.21 -7.21 5.87
CA PHE A 90 -7.15 -5.93 5.18
C PHE A 90 -7.21 -4.71 6.12
N PHE A 91 -8.11 -4.70 7.09
CA PHE A 91 -8.19 -3.56 8.00
C PHE A 91 -6.93 -3.43 8.88
N VAL A 92 -6.31 -4.54 9.26
CA VAL A 92 -5.05 -4.52 10.00
C VAL A 92 -3.88 -4.10 9.08
N TYR A 93 -3.86 -4.62 7.85
CA TYR A 93 -2.92 -4.18 6.80
C TYR A 93 -2.97 -2.66 6.65
N ALA A 94 -4.13 -2.10 6.33
CA ALA A 94 -4.29 -0.66 6.12
C ALA A 94 -3.97 0.18 7.38
N GLU A 95 -4.22 -0.35 8.58
CA GLU A 95 -3.83 0.33 9.82
C GLU A 95 -2.31 0.49 9.97
N PHE A 96 -1.50 -0.49 9.54
CA PHE A 96 -0.06 -0.50 9.76
C PHE A 96 0.75 -0.17 8.50
N ILE A 97 0.41 -0.74 7.35
CA ILE A 97 1.16 -0.54 6.09
C ILE A 97 0.86 0.83 5.49
N ASP A 98 -0.42 1.24 5.38
CA ASP A 98 -0.76 2.58 4.87
C ASP A 98 -0.33 3.69 5.85
N ARG A 99 -0.25 3.37 7.15
CA ARG A 99 0.34 4.28 8.14
C ARG A 99 1.81 4.57 7.83
N ASP A 100 2.59 3.54 7.55
CA ASP A 100 3.98 3.71 7.13
C ASP A 100 4.06 4.46 5.79
N GLY A 101 3.26 4.07 4.79
CA GLY A 101 3.16 4.73 3.50
C GLY A 101 2.96 6.23 3.63
N LYS A 102 2.07 6.67 4.52
CA LYS A 102 1.86 8.09 4.80
C LYS A 102 3.14 8.81 5.27
N PHE A 103 3.93 8.18 6.13
CA PHE A 103 5.20 8.77 6.59
C PHE A 103 6.24 8.80 5.48
N GLN A 104 6.34 7.74 4.69
CA GLN A 104 7.23 7.68 3.53
C GLN A 104 6.88 8.77 2.50
N LEU A 105 5.62 8.91 2.12
CA LEU A 105 5.17 9.96 1.20
C LEU A 105 5.44 11.37 1.76
N THR A 106 5.29 11.55 3.08
CA THR A 106 5.66 12.81 3.74
C THR A 106 7.15 13.10 3.55
N MET A 107 8.02 12.13 3.74
CA MET A 107 9.45 12.29 3.49
C MET A 107 9.75 12.58 2.01
N LEU A 108 9.08 11.87 1.08
CA LEU A 108 9.23 12.08 -0.36
C LEU A 108 8.76 13.48 -0.80
N SER A 109 7.80 14.08 -0.10
CA SER A 109 7.34 15.45 -0.37
C SER A 109 8.43 16.51 -0.16
N HIS A 110 9.49 16.17 0.58
CA HIS A 110 10.68 17.02 0.80
C HIS A 110 11.86 16.66 -0.12
N SER A 111 11.64 15.78 -1.12
CA SER A 111 12.68 15.41 -2.07
C SER A 111 13.24 16.62 -2.83
N ALA A 112 14.57 16.66 -2.99
CA ALA A 112 15.21 17.63 -3.88
C ALA A 112 14.82 17.45 -5.36
N PHE A 113 14.32 16.27 -5.74
CA PHE A 113 13.77 16.03 -7.07
C PHE A 113 12.32 16.55 -7.13
N ALA A 114 12.18 17.81 -7.56
CA ALA A 114 10.92 18.52 -7.51
C ALA A 114 9.72 17.84 -8.22
N PRO A 115 9.87 17.10 -9.34
CA PRO A 115 8.76 16.34 -9.93
C PRO A 115 8.16 15.32 -8.97
N LEU A 116 8.99 14.59 -8.22
CA LEU A 116 8.55 13.65 -7.20
C LEU A 116 7.89 14.38 -6.02
N ALA A 117 8.56 15.39 -5.46
CA ALA A 117 8.03 16.16 -4.33
C ALA A 117 6.63 16.72 -4.60
N ARG A 118 6.42 17.30 -5.79
CA ARG A 118 5.12 17.86 -6.18
C ARG A 118 4.03 16.82 -6.36
N SER A 119 4.39 15.59 -6.71
CA SER A 119 3.40 14.51 -6.88
C SER A 119 2.85 13.97 -5.54
N MET A 120 3.56 14.18 -4.43
CA MET A 120 3.18 13.65 -3.11
C MET A 120 1.96 14.35 -2.48
N GLY A 121 1.72 15.62 -2.76
CA GLY A 121 0.65 16.37 -2.09
C GLY A 121 -0.76 15.79 -2.28
N PRO A 122 -1.19 15.47 -3.51
CA PRO A 122 -2.45 14.75 -3.73
C PRO A 122 -2.48 13.35 -3.11
N MET A 123 -1.40 12.58 -3.23
CA MET A 123 -1.29 11.23 -2.67
C MET A 123 -1.47 11.24 -1.15
N LEU A 124 -0.82 12.13 -0.43
CA LEU A 124 -0.94 12.27 1.03
C LEU A 124 -2.37 12.53 1.51
N LYS A 125 -3.18 13.24 0.72
CA LYS A 125 -4.60 13.46 1.05
C LYS A 125 -5.42 12.18 0.92
N GLU A 126 -5.09 11.35 -0.05
CA GLU A 126 -5.74 10.07 -0.31
C GLU A 126 -5.31 9.03 0.71
N GLU A 127 -4.03 8.98 1.07
CA GLU A 127 -3.52 8.11 2.14
C GLU A 127 -4.22 8.33 3.49
N ALA A 128 -4.66 9.55 3.77
CA ALA A 128 -5.45 9.80 4.96
C ALA A 128 -6.81 9.05 4.94
N PHE A 129 -7.38 8.83 3.75
CA PHE A 129 -8.59 8.03 3.58
C PHE A 129 -8.29 6.53 3.68
N HIS A 130 -7.19 6.05 3.10
CA HIS A 130 -6.76 4.65 3.16
C HIS A 130 -6.55 4.22 4.61
N LEU A 131 -5.72 4.94 5.34
CA LEU A 131 -5.50 4.73 6.77
C LEU A 131 -6.80 4.82 7.58
N GLY A 132 -7.67 5.80 7.28
CA GLY A 132 -8.98 5.94 7.91
C GLY A 132 -9.90 4.74 7.67
N THR A 133 -9.82 4.11 6.50
CA THR A 133 -10.56 2.89 6.16
C THR A 133 -10.12 1.73 7.05
N GLY A 134 -8.80 1.49 7.18
CA GLY A 134 -8.24 0.47 8.07
C GLY A 134 -8.62 0.70 9.52
N HIS A 135 -8.34 1.90 10.02
CA HIS A 135 -8.62 2.29 11.41
C HIS A 135 -10.10 2.12 11.79
N ASN A 136 -11.00 2.66 10.97
CA ASN A 136 -12.44 2.59 11.26
C ASN A 136 -12.98 1.18 11.12
N GLY A 137 -12.50 0.39 10.15
CA GLY A 137 -12.84 -1.00 9.98
C GLY A 137 -12.45 -1.84 11.20
N LEU A 138 -11.20 -1.74 11.64
CA LEU A 138 -10.69 -2.42 12.82
C LEU A 138 -11.46 -2.01 14.09
N LYS A 139 -11.70 -0.71 14.26
CA LYS A 139 -12.47 -0.18 15.40
C LYS A 139 -13.91 -0.69 15.42
N ARG A 140 -14.58 -0.81 14.26
CA ARG A 140 -15.93 -1.41 14.16
C ARG A 140 -15.91 -2.88 14.60
N ILE A 141 -14.95 -3.66 14.15
CA ILE A 141 -14.79 -5.08 14.52
C ILE A 141 -14.59 -5.22 16.04
N CYS A 142 -13.67 -4.43 16.60
CA CYS A 142 -13.38 -4.48 18.04
C CYS A 142 -14.60 -4.07 18.88
N ARG A 143 -15.32 -3.03 18.47
CA ARG A 143 -16.51 -2.55 19.19
C ARG A 143 -17.70 -3.53 19.11
N ALA A 144 -17.87 -4.20 17.98
CA ALA A 144 -18.93 -5.19 17.82
C ALA A 144 -18.73 -6.41 18.75
N GLY A 145 -17.50 -6.73 19.15
CA GLY A 145 -17.18 -7.82 20.07
C GLY A 145 -17.51 -9.21 19.51
N LEU A 146 -17.83 -9.32 18.21
CA LEU A 146 -18.22 -10.59 17.58
C LEU A 146 -17.00 -11.39 17.08
N MET A 147 -15.87 -10.74 16.92
CA MET A 147 -14.64 -11.38 16.47
C MET A 147 -13.79 -11.78 17.67
N PRO A 148 -13.35 -13.06 17.77
CA PRO A 148 -12.44 -13.47 18.83
C PRO A 148 -11.16 -12.65 18.85
N VAL A 149 -10.78 -12.12 20.01
CA VAL A 149 -9.58 -11.27 20.19
C VAL A 149 -8.32 -11.94 19.66
N ARG A 150 -8.22 -13.28 19.79
CA ARG A 150 -7.09 -14.05 19.25
C ARG A 150 -6.92 -13.92 17.74
N LEU A 151 -8.00 -13.73 16.98
CA LEU A 151 -7.93 -13.53 15.54
C LEU A 151 -7.45 -12.11 15.21
N VAL A 152 -7.95 -11.11 15.91
CA VAL A 152 -7.44 -9.73 15.78
C VAL A 152 -5.95 -9.70 16.09
N GLN A 153 -5.54 -10.32 17.20
CA GLN A 153 -4.13 -10.40 17.60
C GLN A 153 -3.27 -11.14 16.57
N LYS A 154 -3.80 -12.22 15.95
CA LYS A 154 -3.08 -12.94 14.89
C LYS A 154 -2.68 -12.01 13.75
N TYR A 155 -3.60 -11.17 13.26
CA TYR A 155 -3.31 -10.26 12.14
C TYR A 155 -2.47 -9.07 12.55
N ILE A 156 -2.60 -8.58 13.78
CA ILE A 156 -1.67 -7.59 14.33
C ILE A 156 -0.24 -8.17 14.37
N ASN A 157 -0.08 -9.41 14.83
CA ASN A 157 1.23 -10.08 14.86
C ASN A 157 1.79 -10.38 13.47
N LYS A 158 0.95 -10.46 12.43
CA LYS A 158 1.38 -10.56 11.04
C LYS A 158 1.90 -9.21 10.53
N TRP A 159 1.11 -8.14 10.68
CA TRP A 159 1.38 -6.88 9.99
C TRP A 159 2.29 -5.91 10.74
N VAL A 160 2.41 -6.00 12.07
CA VAL A 160 3.35 -5.13 12.81
C VAL A 160 4.80 -5.42 12.43
N PRO A 161 5.30 -6.68 12.48
CA PRO A 161 6.65 -6.97 12.03
C PRO A 161 6.88 -6.61 10.56
N THR A 162 5.89 -6.89 9.70
CA THR A 162 5.92 -6.62 8.26
C THR A 162 6.03 -5.12 7.98
N ALA A 163 5.33 -4.28 8.75
CA ALA A 163 5.44 -2.83 8.67
C ALA A 163 6.84 -2.34 9.09
N TYR A 164 7.46 -2.97 10.09
CA TYR A 164 8.83 -2.62 10.48
C TYR A 164 9.84 -2.92 9.37
N ASP A 165 9.63 -3.97 8.58
CA ASP A 165 10.51 -4.30 7.45
C ASP A 165 10.53 -3.20 6.37
N LEU A 166 9.49 -2.37 6.29
CA LEU A 166 9.44 -1.25 5.34
C LEU A 166 10.46 -0.14 5.66
N PHE A 167 10.90 -0.04 6.91
CA PHE A 167 11.95 0.91 7.32
C PHE A 167 13.36 0.40 7.03
N GLY A 168 13.50 -0.87 6.64
CA GLY A 168 14.79 -1.51 6.42
C GLY A 168 15.55 -1.79 7.74
N THR A 169 16.80 -2.15 7.60
CA THR A 169 17.73 -2.37 8.72
C THR A 169 18.98 -1.54 8.50
N ASP A 170 19.82 -1.38 9.54
CA ASP A 170 21.12 -0.68 9.45
C ASP A 170 22.08 -1.33 8.43
N HIS A 171 21.78 -2.55 7.99
CA HIS A 171 22.54 -3.30 6.97
C HIS A 171 21.79 -3.40 5.64
N SER A 172 20.63 -2.76 5.51
CA SER A 172 19.86 -2.70 4.28
C SER A 172 20.58 -1.84 3.24
N SER A 173 20.63 -2.30 2.01
CA SER A 173 21.13 -1.55 0.86
C SER A 173 20.07 -0.68 0.19
N SER A 174 18.90 -0.60 0.79
CA SER A 174 17.75 0.19 0.29
C SER A 174 17.84 1.64 0.70
#